data_14edfecf1727eb4acc8198de1c6c388e
#
_entry.id   14edfecf1727eb4acc8198de1c6c388e
#
_cell.length_a   1.000
_cell.length_b   1.000
_cell.length_c   1.000
_cell.angle_alpha   90.00
_cell.angle_beta   90.00
_cell.angle_gamma   90.00
#
_symmetry.space_group_name_H-M   'P 1'
#
loop_
_entity.id
_entity.type
_entity.pdbx_description
1 polymer ?
#
loop_
_entity_poly.entity_id
_entity_poly.type
_entity_poly.pdbx_seq_one_letter_code
_entity_poly.pdbx_strand_id
1 'polypeptide(L)'
;MINKGDAAPSFELPSVDGGTFRLGERRGRPVVVYFYPKDHTPGCTAEAKAFRDQYDAFLAAGAEVVGVSSDTIESHQRFADKHRLPFPLLSDPAGKVREAFGVEKTLGLIPGRATFVIDGDGIVRHAFASQLNATRHVQEALAALGEMQ
;
A
#
# COMPACT_ATOMS: atom_id res chain seq x y z
N MET A 1 -5.26 10.59 10.03
CA MET A 1 -5.16 9.28 9.39
C MET A 1 -6.29 8.39 9.88
N ILE A 2 -6.94 7.66 8.99
CA ILE A 2 -7.96 6.70 9.41
C ILE A 2 -7.33 5.60 10.25
N ASN A 3 -8.13 4.97 11.10
CA ASN A 3 -7.63 4.04 12.12
C ASN A 3 -8.38 2.72 12.10
N LYS A 4 -7.88 1.78 12.90
CA LYS A 4 -8.54 0.50 13.12
C LYS A 4 -10.02 0.72 13.49
N GLY A 5 -10.90 0.03 12.78
CA GLY A 5 -12.35 0.11 12.97
C GLY A 5 -13.05 1.03 11.99
N ASP A 6 -12.32 1.92 11.32
CA ASP A 6 -12.91 2.82 10.32
C ASP A 6 -13.18 2.07 9.02
N ALA A 7 -14.22 2.47 8.31
CA ALA A 7 -14.42 2.00 6.94
C ALA A 7 -13.36 2.61 6.05
N ALA A 8 -12.68 1.79 5.26
CA ALA A 8 -11.70 2.27 4.30
C ALA A 8 -12.41 3.06 3.18
N PRO A 9 -11.90 4.24 2.79
CA PRO A 9 -12.45 4.96 1.67
C PRO A 9 -12.41 4.11 0.41
N SER A 10 -13.51 4.07 -0.34
CA SER A 10 -13.53 3.41 -1.64
C SER A 10 -12.74 4.25 -2.63
N PHE A 11 -11.93 3.60 -3.47
CA PHE A 11 -11.17 4.33 -4.47
C PHE A 11 -10.93 3.50 -5.72
N GLU A 12 -10.62 4.19 -6.80
CA GLU A 12 -10.24 3.62 -8.08
C GLU A 12 -8.98 4.32 -8.56
N LEU A 13 -7.94 3.57 -8.90
CA LEU A 13 -6.70 4.13 -9.41
C LEU A 13 -6.15 3.28 -10.55
N PRO A 14 -5.51 3.93 -11.54
CA PRO A 14 -4.84 3.17 -12.60
C PRO A 14 -3.70 2.34 -12.01
N SER A 15 -3.54 1.14 -12.56
CA SER A 15 -2.56 0.16 -12.11
C SER A 15 -1.49 -0.04 -13.18
N VAL A 16 -0.29 -0.38 -12.72
CA VAL A 16 0.85 -0.67 -13.59
C VAL A 16 0.59 -1.84 -14.55
N ASP A 17 -0.36 -2.71 -14.22
CA ASP A 17 -0.73 -3.85 -15.08
C ASP A 17 -1.63 -3.46 -16.26
N GLY A 18 -1.97 -2.18 -16.39
CA GLY A 18 -2.79 -1.66 -17.47
C GLY A 18 -4.28 -1.54 -17.16
N GLY A 19 -4.71 -2.07 -16.03
CA GLY A 19 -6.11 -2.00 -15.59
C GLY A 19 -6.35 -0.89 -14.57
N THR A 20 -7.52 -0.96 -13.96
CA THR A 20 -7.91 -0.08 -12.85
C THR A 20 -8.13 -0.92 -11.62
N PHE A 21 -7.47 -0.55 -10.52
CA PHE A 21 -7.72 -1.18 -9.23
C PHE A 21 -8.89 -0.47 -8.54
N ARG A 22 -9.90 -1.23 -8.14
CA ARG A 22 -11.06 -0.72 -7.41
C ARG A 22 -11.17 -1.43 -6.08
N LEU A 23 -10.98 -0.70 -4.99
CA LEU A 23 -11.02 -1.32 -3.65
C LEU A 23 -12.38 -1.97 -3.38
N GLY A 24 -13.47 -1.34 -3.80
CA GLY A 24 -14.82 -1.86 -3.59
C GLY A 24 -15.10 -3.22 -4.21
N GLU A 25 -14.30 -3.63 -5.20
CA GLU A 25 -14.42 -4.93 -5.85
C GLU A 25 -13.64 -6.03 -5.14
N ARG A 26 -12.92 -5.70 -4.07
CA ARG A 26 -12.04 -6.65 -3.35
C ARG A 26 -12.69 -7.22 -2.10
N ARG A 27 -14.01 -7.21 -2.04
CA ARG A 27 -14.73 -7.80 -0.90
C ARG A 27 -14.45 -9.30 -0.80
N GLY A 28 -14.39 -9.79 0.43
CA GLY A 28 -14.17 -11.21 0.72
C GLY A 28 -12.74 -11.60 0.99
N ARG A 29 -11.78 -10.69 0.80
CA ARG A 29 -10.37 -10.95 1.12
C ARG A 29 -9.67 -9.70 1.63
N PRO A 30 -8.62 -9.86 2.47
CA PRO A 30 -7.86 -8.72 2.95
C PRO A 30 -7.06 -8.04 1.84
N VAL A 31 -6.91 -6.71 1.96
CA VAL A 31 -6.05 -5.92 1.07
C VAL A 31 -5.09 -5.12 1.94
N VAL A 32 -3.81 -5.21 1.63
CA VAL A 32 -2.77 -4.36 2.23
C VAL A 32 -2.49 -3.24 1.25
N VAL A 33 -2.79 -2.00 1.67
CA VAL A 33 -2.52 -0.80 0.88
C VAL A 33 -1.39 -0.05 1.55
N TYR A 34 -0.25 0.10 0.88
CA TYR A 34 0.81 0.91 1.45
C TYR A 34 1.07 2.14 0.59
N PHE A 35 1.09 3.30 1.25
CA PHE A 35 1.40 4.58 0.63
C PHE A 35 2.88 4.88 0.87
N TYR A 36 3.59 5.28 -0.17
CA TYR A 36 5.00 5.61 -0.07
C TYR A 36 5.29 6.91 -0.83
N PRO A 37 6.39 7.60 -0.47
CA PRO A 37 6.66 8.93 -1.03
C PRO A 37 6.97 8.95 -2.53
N LYS A 38 7.90 8.09 -3.00
CA LYS A 38 8.35 8.21 -4.38
C LYS A 38 9.13 6.99 -4.86
N ASP A 39 8.87 6.55 -6.10
CA ASP A 39 9.63 5.50 -6.78
C ASP A 39 11.12 5.86 -6.83
N HIS A 40 11.98 4.85 -6.89
CA HIS A 40 13.42 4.98 -7.07
C HIS A 40 14.17 5.69 -5.94
N THR A 41 13.53 5.89 -4.78
CA THR A 41 14.21 6.40 -3.59
C THR A 41 14.65 5.23 -2.71
N PRO A 42 15.73 5.39 -1.88
CA PRO A 42 16.27 4.26 -1.11
C PRO A 42 15.27 3.64 -0.14
N GLY A 43 14.53 4.46 0.61
CA GLY A 43 13.56 3.95 1.58
C GLY A 43 12.38 3.23 0.93
N CYS A 44 11.86 3.80 -0.17
CA CYS A 44 10.74 3.21 -0.90
C CYS A 44 11.17 1.93 -1.64
N THR A 45 12.41 1.90 -2.13
CA THR A 45 12.97 0.70 -2.75
C THR A 45 13.11 -0.42 -1.70
N ALA A 46 13.63 -0.11 -0.52
CA ALA A 46 13.76 -1.09 0.56
C ALA A 46 12.39 -1.63 0.98
N GLU A 47 11.39 -0.77 1.09
CA GLU A 47 10.02 -1.17 1.45
C GLU A 47 9.41 -2.10 0.39
N ALA A 48 9.51 -1.70 -0.88
CA ALA A 48 8.97 -2.51 -1.98
C ALA A 48 9.62 -3.89 -2.03
N LYS A 49 10.94 -3.95 -1.88
CA LYS A 49 11.68 -5.21 -1.87
C LYS A 49 11.31 -6.07 -0.66
N ALA A 50 11.06 -5.46 0.49
CA ALA A 50 10.62 -6.20 1.69
C ALA A 50 9.23 -6.81 1.49
N PHE A 51 8.29 -6.08 0.90
CA PHE A 51 6.99 -6.65 0.54
C PHE A 51 7.15 -7.77 -0.49
N ARG A 52 8.00 -7.57 -1.51
CA ARG A 52 8.28 -8.59 -2.51
C ARG A 52 8.82 -9.87 -1.89
N ASP A 53 9.82 -9.74 -1.00
CA ASP A 53 10.48 -10.89 -0.40
C ASP A 53 9.56 -11.68 0.53
N GLN A 54 8.52 -11.05 1.07
CA GLN A 54 7.52 -11.67 1.94
C GLN A 54 6.19 -11.92 1.23
N TYR A 55 6.15 -11.77 -0.08
CA TYR A 55 4.89 -11.84 -0.83
C TYR A 55 4.19 -13.19 -0.68
N ASP A 56 4.95 -14.28 -0.61
CA ASP A 56 4.38 -15.62 -0.41
C ASP A 56 3.62 -15.70 0.92
N ALA A 57 4.10 -15.03 1.96
CA ALA A 57 3.42 -14.98 3.25
C ALA A 57 2.09 -14.21 3.16
N PHE A 58 2.06 -13.12 2.38
CA PHE A 58 0.82 -12.39 2.14
C PHE A 58 -0.19 -13.24 1.36
N LEU A 59 0.27 -13.93 0.32
CA LEU A 59 -0.59 -14.84 -0.45
C LEU A 59 -1.12 -15.97 0.42
N ALA A 60 -0.30 -16.55 1.28
CA ALA A 60 -0.72 -17.61 2.21
C ALA A 60 -1.80 -17.10 3.18
N ALA A 61 -1.78 -15.82 3.52
CA ALA A 61 -2.81 -15.19 4.35
C ALA A 61 -4.06 -14.79 3.56
N GLY A 62 -4.10 -15.04 2.25
CA GLY A 62 -5.22 -14.68 1.38
C GLY A 62 -5.27 -13.19 1.04
N ALA A 63 -4.19 -12.47 1.26
CA ALA A 63 -4.18 -11.01 1.09
C ALA A 63 -3.65 -10.57 -0.27
N GLU A 64 -4.19 -9.46 -0.78
CA GLU A 64 -3.60 -8.72 -1.89
C GLU A 64 -2.73 -7.60 -1.32
N VAL A 65 -1.67 -7.23 -2.03
CA VAL A 65 -0.80 -6.11 -1.68
C VAL A 65 -0.80 -5.12 -2.84
N VAL A 66 -1.01 -3.83 -2.55
CA VAL A 66 -0.89 -2.76 -3.55
C VAL A 66 -0.08 -1.61 -2.97
N GLY A 67 0.83 -1.07 -3.77
CA GLY A 67 1.58 0.13 -3.40
C GLY A 67 1.01 1.34 -4.11
N VAL A 68 0.95 2.48 -3.42
CA VAL A 68 0.36 3.71 -3.95
C VAL A 68 1.31 4.89 -3.75
N SER A 69 1.58 5.61 -4.81
CA SER A 69 2.27 6.89 -4.74
C SER A 69 1.74 7.84 -5.82
N SER A 70 2.23 9.07 -5.83
CA SER A 70 1.84 10.07 -6.83
C SER A 70 2.67 9.97 -8.11
N ASP A 71 3.55 8.99 -8.21
CA ASP A 71 4.33 8.76 -9.43
C ASP A 71 3.44 8.34 -10.60
N THR A 72 3.95 8.55 -11.83
CA THR A 72 3.25 8.16 -13.05
C THR A 72 3.26 6.64 -13.25
N ILE A 73 2.39 6.15 -14.13
CA ILE A 73 2.38 4.74 -14.51
C ILE A 73 3.72 4.35 -15.14
N GLU A 74 4.31 5.22 -15.96
CA GLU A 74 5.61 4.96 -16.60
C GLU A 74 6.71 4.79 -15.55
N SER A 75 6.73 5.63 -14.53
CA SER A 75 7.68 5.49 -13.41
C SER A 75 7.45 4.17 -12.67
N HIS A 76 6.20 3.86 -12.37
CA HIS A 76 5.82 2.61 -11.70
C HIS A 76 6.24 1.38 -12.50
N GLN A 77 6.09 1.41 -13.83
CA GLN A 77 6.53 0.30 -14.68
C GLN A 77 8.04 0.08 -14.58
N ARG A 78 8.83 1.15 -14.66
CA ARG A 78 10.28 1.04 -14.51
C ARG A 78 10.68 0.53 -13.14
N PHE A 79 10.01 1.01 -12.10
CA PHE A 79 10.29 0.61 -10.73
C PHE A 79 9.93 -0.86 -10.49
N ALA A 80 8.73 -1.26 -10.91
CA ALA A 80 8.27 -2.63 -10.76
C ALA A 80 9.14 -3.62 -11.55
N ASP A 81 9.52 -3.27 -12.78
CA ASP A 81 10.37 -4.12 -13.62
C ASP A 81 11.78 -4.26 -13.04
N LYS A 82 12.35 -3.15 -12.61
CA LYS A 82 13.71 -3.13 -12.04
C LYS A 82 13.82 -4.01 -10.81
N HIS A 83 12.81 -4.00 -9.95
CA HIS A 83 12.83 -4.75 -8.69
C HIS A 83 11.97 -6.00 -8.71
N ARG A 84 11.40 -6.35 -9.85
CA ARG A 84 10.57 -7.56 -10.04
C ARG A 84 9.46 -7.65 -8.98
N LEU A 85 8.70 -6.57 -8.85
CA LEU A 85 7.62 -6.53 -7.88
C LEU A 85 6.43 -7.37 -8.36
N PRO A 86 5.96 -8.35 -7.59
CA PRO A 86 4.87 -9.24 -8.00
C PRO A 86 3.48 -8.68 -7.75
N PHE A 87 3.39 -7.53 -7.11
CA PHE A 87 2.12 -6.88 -6.78
C PHE A 87 1.98 -5.56 -7.56
N PRO A 88 0.75 -5.09 -7.77
CA PRO A 88 0.55 -3.88 -8.55
C PRO A 88 0.94 -2.61 -7.80
N LEU A 89 1.44 -1.64 -8.56
CA LEU A 89 1.63 -0.28 -8.10
C LEU A 89 0.55 0.59 -8.74
N LEU A 90 -0.05 1.47 -7.94
CA LEU A 90 -1.15 2.32 -8.35
C LEU A 90 -0.70 3.78 -8.38
N SER A 91 -1.16 4.52 -9.39
CA SER A 91 -0.81 5.93 -9.56
C SER A 91 -1.91 6.82 -9.03
N ASP A 92 -1.56 7.69 -8.07
CA ASP A 92 -2.43 8.68 -7.45
C ASP A 92 -1.82 10.07 -7.64
N PRO A 93 -1.80 10.59 -8.90
CA PRO A 93 -1.00 11.78 -9.23
C PRO A 93 -1.41 13.05 -8.48
N ALA A 94 -2.68 13.18 -8.14
CA ALA A 94 -3.17 14.33 -7.38
C ALA A 94 -3.12 14.12 -5.86
N GLY A 95 -2.76 12.92 -5.40
CA GLY A 95 -2.71 12.60 -3.98
C GLY A 95 -4.07 12.53 -3.31
N LYS A 96 -5.17 12.39 -4.08
CA LYS A 96 -6.52 12.39 -3.52
C LYS A 96 -6.82 11.18 -2.67
N VAL A 97 -6.35 10.00 -3.07
CA VAL A 97 -6.56 8.78 -2.29
C VAL A 97 -5.73 8.83 -1.01
N ARG A 98 -4.48 9.28 -1.12
CA ARG A 98 -3.64 9.53 0.06
C ARG A 98 -4.33 10.45 1.04
N GLU A 99 -4.91 11.53 0.55
CA GLU A 99 -5.63 12.49 1.37
C GLU A 99 -6.88 11.85 2.02
N ALA A 100 -7.63 11.06 1.26
CA ALA A 100 -8.83 10.37 1.78
C ALA A 100 -8.48 9.42 2.93
N PHE A 101 -7.30 8.77 2.88
CA PHE A 101 -6.81 7.92 3.98
C PHE A 101 -6.19 8.75 5.11
N GLY A 102 -6.03 10.06 4.92
CA GLY A 102 -5.48 10.95 5.92
C GLY A 102 -3.99 10.77 6.17
N VAL A 103 -3.24 10.33 5.15
CA VAL A 103 -1.79 10.16 5.26
C VAL A 103 -1.12 11.53 5.20
N GLU A 104 -0.57 11.96 6.33
CA GLU A 104 0.02 13.28 6.46
C GLU A 104 1.41 13.36 5.84
N LYS A 105 1.78 14.57 5.43
CA LYS A 105 3.13 14.84 4.94
C LYS A 105 4.10 14.94 6.12
N THR A 106 5.30 14.37 5.94
CA THR A 106 6.37 14.51 6.90
C THR A 106 6.94 15.93 6.81
N LEU A 107 6.97 16.64 7.93
CA LEU A 107 7.42 18.04 8.01
C LEU A 107 6.66 18.96 7.04
N GLY A 108 5.45 18.57 6.63
CA GLY A 108 4.64 19.36 5.70
C GLY A 108 5.12 19.37 4.25
N LEU A 109 6.20 18.65 3.93
CA LEU A 109 6.86 18.70 2.61
C LEU A 109 6.91 17.37 1.89
N ILE A 110 7.26 16.30 2.59
CA ILE A 110 7.46 14.97 1.98
C ILE A 110 6.22 14.13 2.19
N PRO A 111 5.63 13.52 1.11
CA PRO A 111 4.50 12.61 1.30
C PRO A 111 4.82 11.55 2.33
N GLY A 112 3.86 11.24 3.20
CA GLY A 112 4.06 10.30 4.29
C GLY A 112 4.10 8.85 3.82
N ARG A 113 4.56 7.97 4.72
CA ARG A 113 4.61 6.53 4.52
C ARG A 113 3.65 5.87 5.49
N ALA A 114 2.65 5.17 4.98
CA ALA A 114 1.64 4.54 5.82
C ALA A 114 1.14 3.24 5.19
N THR A 115 0.81 2.27 6.02
CA THR A 115 0.30 0.97 5.57
C THR A 115 -1.01 0.69 6.29
N PHE A 116 -2.01 0.27 5.52
CA PHE A 116 -3.33 -0.10 6.03
C PHE A 116 -3.64 -1.53 5.68
N VAL A 117 -4.11 -2.30 6.65
CA VAL A 117 -4.65 -3.64 6.42
C VAL A 117 -6.15 -3.54 6.49
N ILE A 118 -6.82 -3.88 5.38
CA ILE A 118 -8.27 -3.75 5.21
C ILE A 118 -8.84 -5.15 5.09
N ASP A 119 -9.87 -5.48 5.88
CA ASP A 119 -10.47 -6.81 5.84
C ASP A 119 -11.45 -6.97 4.66
N GLY A 120 -12.01 -8.18 4.53
CA GLY A 120 -12.93 -8.50 3.46
C GLY A 120 -14.23 -7.70 3.49
N ASP A 121 -14.56 -7.06 4.60
CA ASP A 121 -15.73 -6.19 4.75
C ASP A 121 -15.41 -4.73 4.48
N GLY A 122 -14.17 -4.41 4.15
CA GLY A 122 -13.73 -3.04 3.87
C GLY A 122 -13.43 -2.22 5.11
N ILE A 123 -13.21 -2.87 6.24
CA ILE A 123 -12.91 -2.21 7.51
C ILE A 123 -11.40 -2.26 7.77
N VAL A 124 -10.82 -1.15 8.20
CA VAL A 124 -9.40 -1.08 8.56
C VAL A 124 -9.16 -1.88 9.83
N ARG A 125 -8.28 -2.86 9.74
CA ARG A 125 -7.89 -3.70 10.88
C ARG A 125 -6.57 -3.26 11.49
N HIS A 126 -5.75 -2.57 10.74
CA HIS A 126 -4.49 -2.02 11.24
C HIS A 126 -4.08 -0.84 10.39
N ALA A 127 -3.51 0.17 11.03
CA ALA A 127 -2.95 1.35 10.37
C ALA A 127 -1.60 1.67 11.03
N PHE A 128 -0.56 1.77 10.22
CA PHE A 128 0.80 2.01 10.69
C PHE A 128 1.48 3.08 9.84
N ALA A 129 2.04 4.09 10.50
CA ALA A 129 2.77 5.15 9.80
C ALA A 129 4.16 5.30 10.39
N SER A 130 5.18 5.30 9.53
CA SER A 130 6.56 5.54 9.92
C SER A 130 7.37 5.86 8.69
N GLN A 131 7.98 7.04 8.64
CA GLN A 131 8.77 7.47 7.50
C GLN A 131 10.12 6.76 7.42
N LEU A 132 10.71 6.43 8.56
CA LEU A 132 12.09 5.93 8.63
C LEU A 132 12.22 4.41 8.70
N ASN A 133 11.17 3.70 9.07
CA ASN A 133 11.22 2.24 9.25
C ASN A 133 10.47 1.52 8.14
N ALA A 134 11.01 1.62 6.92
CA ALA A 134 10.32 1.09 5.73
C ALA A 134 9.99 -0.41 5.84
N THR A 135 10.93 -1.22 6.32
CA THR A 135 10.72 -2.68 6.42
C THR A 135 9.77 -3.07 7.54
N ARG A 136 9.61 -2.22 8.56
CA ARG A 136 8.67 -2.47 9.64
C ARG A 136 7.22 -2.49 9.17
N HIS A 137 6.90 -1.77 8.10
CA HIS A 137 5.57 -1.79 7.51
C HIS A 137 5.14 -3.20 7.12
N VAL A 138 6.07 -4.00 6.59
CA VAL A 138 5.80 -5.39 6.22
C VAL A 138 5.51 -6.24 7.45
N GLN A 139 6.30 -6.09 8.49
CA GLN A 139 6.13 -6.84 9.74
C GLN A 139 4.79 -6.51 10.41
N GLU A 140 4.43 -5.22 10.44
CA GLU A 140 3.16 -4.77 11.00
C GLU A 140 1.98 -5.33 10.22
N ALA A 141 2.05 -5.33 8.88
CA ALA A 141 0.99 -5.86 8.05
C ALA A 141 0.81 -7.36 8.23
N LEU A 142 1.92 -8.13 8.25
CA LEU A 142 1.85 -9.58 8.46
C LEU A 142 1.29 -9.94 9.84
N ALA A 143 1.71 -9.21 10.87
CA ALA A 143 1.19 -9.42 12.22
C ALA A 143 -0.32 -9.19 12.28
N ALA A 144 -0.79 -8.11 11.65
CA ALA A 144 -2.22 -7.79 11.61
C ALA A 144 -3.02 -8.89 10.89
N LEU A 145 -2.50 -9.39 9.76
CA LEU A 145 -3.14 -10.48 9.03
C LEU A 145 -3.21 -11.75 9.87
N GLY A 146 -2.17 -12.05 10.63
CA GLY A 146 -2.16 -13.20 11.53
C GLY A 146 -3.23 -13.12 12.62
N GLU A 147 -3.51 -11.93 13.12
CA GLU A 147 -4.53 -11.71 14.14
C GLU A 147 -5.96 -11.85 13.59
N MET A 148 -6.13 -11.74 12.27
CA MET A 148 -7.43 -11.83 11.61
C MET A 148 -7.85 -13.27 11.29
N GLN A 149 -6.95 -14.22 11.43
CA GLN A 149 -7.17 -15.63 11.07
C GLN A 149 -7.51 -16.51 12.26
#